data_18c3aee304b5c9d9bc8a74be4825c533
#
_entry.id   18c3aee304b5c9d9bc8a74be4825c533
#
_cell.length_a   1.000
_cell.length_b   1.000
_cell.length_c   1.000
_cell.angle_alpha   90.00
_cell.angle_beta   90.00
_cell.angle_gamma   90.00
#
_symmetry.space_group_name_H-M   'P 1'
#
loop_
_entity.id
_entity.type
_entity.pdbx_description
1 polymer ?
#
loop_
_entity_poly.entity_id
_entity_poly.type
_entity_poly.pdbx_seq_one_letter_code
_entity_poly.pdbx_strand_id
1 'polypeptide(L)'
;MAFSVGSLADYTKENEALLVTNSVLGAKTAALIKSSGNVMVGVKSSETINVMDTDAFFQAGGTCGFNASGTTSFTQRPVVIGKVKVNEALCPKALEAKYLQKALPTGSRYDSVPFEQEYSEKKASTIAAQLETAIWQGSTLSADGNLNKFKGFIRHSLEASASIIAANSATFISGGPVASITSANVIAVFDAVYLAIPAKVVAKDDMTIFCGQDLFRT
;
A
#
# COMPACT_ATOMS: atom_id res chain seq x y z
N MET A 1 21.65 28.83 23.23
CA MET A 1 22.34 28.25 22.04
C MET A 1 21.43 28.45 20.84
N ALA A 2 21.97 28.87 19.70
CA ALA A 2 21.19 29.01 18.48
C ALA A 2 20.84 27.60 17.96
N PHE A 3 19.62 27.40 17.56
CA PHE A 3 19.15 26.15 16.91
C PHE A 3 19.94 25.93 15.63
N SER A 4 20.55 24.76 15.46
CA SER A 4 21.40 24.42 14.32
C SER A 4 20.69 23.43 13.38
N VAL A 5 20.58 23.78 12.10
CA VAL A 5 20.07 22.84 11.06
C VAL A 5 21.07 21.70 10.82
N GLY A 6 22.35 21.91 11.17
CA GLY A 6 23.39 20.88 11.11
C GLY A 6 23.05 19.66 11.97
N SER A 7 22.56 19.88 13.19
CA SER A 7 22.19 18.80 14.10
C SER A 7 21.03 17.96 13.57
N LEU A 8 20.06 18.56 12.88
CA LEU A 8 18.96 17.82 12.25
C LEU A 8 19.45 16.97 11.07
N ALA A 9 20.38 17.50 10.27
CA ALA A 9 20.97 16.75 9.16
C ALA A 9 21.81 15.55 9.66
N ASP A 10 22.52 15.71 10.75
CA ASP A 10 23.30 14.64 11.38
C ASP A 10 22.36 13.60 12.01
N TYR A 11 21.32 14.02 12.73
CA TYR A 11 20.31 13.13 13.29
C TYR A 11 19.60 12.29 12.21
N THR A 12 19.24 12.91 11.07
CA THR A 12 18.59 12.18 9.97
C THR A 12 19.52 11.18 9.31
N LYS A 13 20.83 11.44 9.21
CA LYS A 13 21.82 10.48 8.69
C LYS A 13 22.03 9.31 9.65
N GLU A 14 22.18 9.59 10.94
CA GLU A 14 22.38 8.56 11.96
C GLU A 14 21.16 7.63 12.09
N ASN A 15 19.97 8.17 11.92
CA ASN A 15 18.71 7.43 12.09
C ASN A 15 18.01 7.10 10.77
N GLU A 16 18.68 7.17 9.62
CA GLU A 16 18.10 6.99 8.29
C GLU A 16 17.30 5.67 8.17
N ALA A 17 17.89 4.56 8.55
CA ALA A 17 17.24 3.25 8.47
C ALA A 17 15.98 3.16 9.34
N LEU A 18 16.01 3.75 10.53
CA LEU A 18 14.86 3.77 11.45
C LEU A 18 13.74 4.66 10.92
N LEU A 19 14.08 5.85 10.41
CA LEU A 19 13.10 6.78 9.85
C LEU A 19 12.44 6.23 8.59
N VAL A 20 13.20 5.60 7.70
CA VAL A 20 12.67 4.91 6.52
C VAL A 20 11.76 3.76 6.93
N THR A 21 12.18 2.94 7.88
CA THR A 21 11.38 1.83 8.39
C THR A 21 10.07 2.32 9.01
N ASN A 22 10.11 3.35 9.86
CA ASN A 22 8.92 3.92 10.47
C ASN A 22 7.97 4.57 9.45
N SER A 23 8.51 5.20 8.41
CA SER A 23 7.70 5.78 7.34
C SER A 23 6.99 4.70 6.51
N VAL A 24 7.68 3.61 6.17
CA VAL A 24 7.11 2.52 5.37
C VAL A 24 6.16 1.65 6.18
N LEU A 25 6.55 1.25 7.39
CA LEU A 25 5.71 0.39 8.25
C LEU A 25 4.60 1.17 8.98
N GLY A 26 4.67 2.48 9.02
CA GLY A 26 3.57 3.32 9.47
C GLY A 26 2.36 3.29 8.55
N ALA A 27 2.56 2.92 7.27
CA ALA A 27 1.48 2.62 6.33
C ALA A 27 0.85 1.26 6.69
N LYS A 28 -0.41 1.24 7.11
CA LYS A 28 -1.10 0.03 7.60
C LYS A 28 -1.15 -1.09 6.57
N THR A 29 -1.43 -0.75 5.31
CA THR A 29 -1.46 -1.72 4.20
C THR A 29 -0.09 -2.34 3.96
N ALA A 30 0.99 -1.54 3.98
CA ALA A 30 2.35 -2.04 3.81
C ALA A 30 2.75 -2.99 4.95
N ALA A 31 2.39 -2.66 6.19
CA ALA A 31 2.65 -3.50 7.35
C ALA A 31 1.91 -4.85 7.25
N LEU A 32 0.64 -4.85 6.82
CA LEU A 32 -0.15 -6.06 6.64
C LEU A 32 0.43 -6.95 5.53
N ILE A 33 0.77 -6.39 4.37
CA ILE A 33 1.35 -7.15 3.25
C ILE A 33 2.70 -7.75 3.65
N LYS A 34 3.50 -7.02 4.44
CA LYS A 34 4.76 -7.53 4.97
C LYS A 34 4.55 -8.72 5.91
N SER A 35 3.55 -8.66 6.77
CA SER A 35 3.23 -9.76 7.70
C SER A 35 2.74 -11.02 6.97
N SER A 36 2.09 -10.88 5.81
CA SER A 36 1.67 -12.01 4.96
C SER A 36 2.79 -12.63 4.12
N GLY A 37 4.01 -12.09 4.18
CA GLY A 37 5.16 -12.61 3.45
C GLY A 37 5.17 -12.29 1.94
N ASN A 38 4.21 -11.55 1.43
CA ASN A 38 4.04 -11.23 0.00
C ASN A 38 4.82 -9.98 -0.43
N VAL A 39 6.06 -9.83 0.05
CA VAL A 39 6.92 -8.69 -0.23
C VAL A 39 8.22 -9.16 -0.87
N MET A 40 8.52 -8.63 -2.04
CA MET A 40 9.82 -8.82 -2.69
C MET A 40 10.79 -7.75 -2.18
N VAL A 41 11.87 -8.18 -1.54
CA VAL A 41 12.91 -7.29 -0.97
C VAL A 41 14.12 -7.26 -1.89
N GLY A 42 14.82 -6.12 -1.93
CA GLY A 42 16.08 -5.99 -2.68
C GLY A 42 15.94 -5.72 -4.17
N VAL A 43 14.73 -5.48 -4.67
CA VAL A 43 14.50 -5.10 -6.08
C VAL A 43 15.08 -3.70 -6.34
N LYS A 44 15.98 -3.55 -7.30
CA LYS A 44 16.68 -2.28 -7.56
C LYS A 44 16.04 -1.40 -8.64
N SER A 45 15.43 -2.00 -9.66
CA SER A 45 14.77 -1.24 -10.73
C SER A 45 13.51 -1.92 -11.25
N SER A 46 13.63 -3.12 -11.80
CA SER A 46 12.50 -3.96 -12.22
C SER A 46 12.88 -5.42 -12.05
N GLU A 47 11.88 -6.23 -11.76
CA GLU A 47 12.00 -7.69 -11.68
C GLU A 47 10.84 -8.33 -12.40
N THR A 48 11.07 -9.49 -13.01
CA THR A 48 10.03 -10.22 -13.74
C THR A 48 9.55 -11.38 -12.90
N ILE A 49 8.25 -11.38 -12.59
CA ILE A 49 7.59 -12.50 -11.93
C ILE A 49 7.08 -13.46 -12.98
N ASN A 50 7.49 -14.72 -12.89
CA ASN A 50 6.98 -15.80 -13.71
C ASN A 50 5.77 -16.43 -13.04
N VAL A 51 4.65 -16.49 -13.73
CA VAL A 51 3.43 -17.14 -13.28
C VAL A 51 3.22 -18.37 -14.14
N MET A 52 3.19 -19.54 -13.52
CA MET A 52 2.91 -20.80 -14.16
C MET A 52 1.44 -21.17 -13.92
N ASP A 53 0.72 -21.45 -14.99
CA ASP A 53 -0.62 -22.01 -14.93
C ASP A 53 -0.58 -23.40 -15.59
N THR A 54 -1.06 -24.41 -14.87
CA THR A 54 -1.05 -25.80 -15.32
C THR A 54 -2.38 -26.45 -14.99
N ASP A 55 -2.87 -27.25 -15.91
CA ASP A 55 -4.01 -28.12 -15.72
C ASP A 55 -3.58 -29.60 -15.63
N ALA A 56 -4.43 -30.41 -15.05
CA ALA A 56 -4.22 -31.84 -14.92
C ALA A 56 -5.49 -32.60 -15.34
N PHE A 57 -5.37 -33.41 -16.36
CA PHE A 57 -6.44 -34.31 -16.82
C PHE A 57 -6.16 -35.74 -16.42
N PHE A 58 -7.10 -36.34 -15.70
CA PHE A 58 -7.06 -37.76 -15.40
C PHE A 58 -7.51 -38.55 -16.62
N GLN A 59 -6.69 -39.51 -17.04
CA GLN A 59 -6.99 -40.43 -18.13
C GLN A 59 -7.29 -41.83 -17.58
N ALA A 60 -8.05 -42.64 -18.33
CA ALA A 60 -8.35 -44.00 -17.97
C ALA A 60 -7.05 -44.83 -17.98
N GLY A 61 -6.64 -45.34 -16.79
CA GLY A 61 -5.39 -46.13 -16.62
C GLY A 61 -5.40 -47.52 -17.24
N GLY A 62 -6.51 -47.93 -17.87
CA GLY A 62 -6.62 -49.28 -18.52
C GLY A 62 -6.27 -49.31 -19.98
N THR A 63 -5.92 -48.21 -20.64
CA THR A 63 -5.53 -48.16 -22.03
C THR A 63 -4.01 -48.14 -22.16
N CYS A 64 -3.46 -49.02 -22.98
CA CYS A 64 -2.04 -49.00 -23.32
C CYS A 64 -1.74 -47.86 -24.27
N GLY A 65 -0.67 -47.09 -24.02
CA GLY A 65 -0.18 -46.03 -24.88
C GLY A 65 -0.02 -44.70 -24.13
N PHE A 66 0.81 -43.83 -24.69
CA PHE A 66 0.99 -42.45 -24.19
C PHE A 66 0.10 -41.51 -25.02
N ASN A 67 -0.84 -40.87 -24.34
CA ASN A 67 -1.65 -39.83 -24.93
C ASN A 67 -1.48 -38.55 -24.08
N ALA A 68 -0.76 -37.57 -24.64
CA ALA A 68 -0.52 -36.32 -23.94
C ALA A 68 -1.81 -35.53 -23.80
N SER A 69 -2.18 -35.18 -22.59
CA SER A 69 -3.29 -34.27 -22.29
C SER A 69 -2.88 -33.30 -21.19
N GLY A 70 -3.46 -32.11 -21.22
CA GLY A 70 -3.09 -31.03 -20.33
C GLY A 70 -2.12 -30.02 -20.99
N THR A 71 -2.23 -28.80 -20.54
CA THR A 71 -1.42 -27.66 -20.98
C THR A 71 -0.77 -26.97 -19.80
N THR A 72 0.47 -26.55 -19.98
CA THR A 72 1.17 -25.70 -19.03
C THR A 72 1.58 -24.41 -19.74
N SER A 73 1.14 -23.28 -19.22
CA SER A 73 1.49 -21.97 -19.74
C SER A 73 2.32 -21.18 -18.74
N PHE A 74 3.27 -20.41 -19.26
CA PHE A 74 4.08 -19.48 -18.48
C PHE A 74 3.78 -18.06 -18.92
N THR A 75 3.40 -17.22 -17.99
CA THR A 75 3.22 -15.79 -18.21
C THR A 75 4.20 -15.00 -17.37
N GLN A 76 4.67 -13.88 -17.89
CA GLN A 76 5.62 -13.02 -17.22
C GLN A 76 4.98 -11.67 -16.93
N ARG A 77 5.17 -11.18 -15.71
CA ARG A 77 4.74 -9.84 -15.29
C ARG A 77 5.93 -9.05 -14.77
N PRO A 78 6.29 -7.91 -15.39
CA PRO A 78 7.33 -7.04 -14.85
C PRO A 78 6.78 -6.26 -13.64
N VAL A 79 7.54 -6.28 -12.55
CA VAL A 79 7.34 -5.40 -11.39
C VAL A 79 8.31 -4.24 -11.51
N VAL A 80 7.80 -3.02 -11.57
CA VAL A 80 8.58 -1.81 -11.70
C VAL A 80 8.51 -0.99 -10.42
N ILE A 81 9.65 -0.53 -9.93
CA ILE A 81 9.75 0.25 -8.69
C ILE A 81 9.63 1.73 -9.00
N GLY A 82 8.78 2.43 -8.23
CA GLY A 82 8.76 3.89 -8.16
C GLY A 82 9.77 4.40 -7.12
N LYS A 83 10.66 5.29 -7.54
CA LYS A 83 11.59 5.96 -6.62
C LYS A 83 10.92 7.19 -6.00
N VAL A 84 10.90 7.25 -4.68
CA VAL A 84 10.33 8.36 -3.92
C VAL A 84 11.42 9.01 -3.08
N LYS A 85 11.46 10.34 -3.04
CA LYS A 85 12.31 11.11 -2.13
C LYS A 85 11.51 12.28 -1.55
N VAL A 86 11.82 12.65 -0.33
CA VAL A 86 11.28 13.83 0.34
C VAL A 86 12.42 14.73 0.75
N ASN A 87 12.47 15.92 0.18
CA ASN A 87 13.46 16.95 0.53
C ASN A 87 12.73 18.17 1.07
N GLU A 88 13.18 18.71 2.18
CA GLU A 88 12.65 19.92 2.77
C GLU A 88 13.78 20.81 3.26
N ALA A 89 13.65 22.09 3.05
CA ALA A 89 14.52 23.11 3.63
C ALA A 89 13.79 23.75 4.82
N LEU A 90 14.41 23.75 5.99
CA LEU A 90 13.87 24.35 7.20
C LEU A 90 14.56 25.70 7.46
N CYS A 91 13.76 26.71 7.81
CA CYS A 91 14.28 27.96 8.37
C CYS A 91 14.21 27.90 9.90
N PRO A 92 15.34 27.75 10.61
CA PRO A 92 15.35 27.60 12.07
C PRO A 92 14.69 28.77 12.77
N LYS A 93 14.96 29.99 12.32
CA LYS A 93 14.43 31.22 12.91
C LYS A 93 12.90 31.31 12.92
N ALA A 94 12.22 30.72 11.92
CA ALA A 94 10.75 30.71 11.85
C ALA A 94 10.15 29.66 12.79
N LEU A 95 10.89 28.60 13.10
CA LEU A 95 10.45 27.48 13.94
C LEU A 95 10.75 27.74 15.44
N GLU A 96 11.87 28.41 15.73
CA GLU A 96 12.37 28.69 17.06
C GLU A 96 11.30 29.38 17.93
N ALA A 97 10.69 30.43 17.43
CA ALA A 97 9.69 31.19 18.17
C ALA A 97 8.42 30.38 18.51
N LYS A 98 8.03 29.46 17.62
CA LYS A 98 6.79 28.65 17.79
C LYS A 98 7.03 27.41 18.65
N TYR A 99 8.18 26.78 18.49
CA TYR A 99 8.51 25.56 19.23
C TYR A 99 8.85 25.86 20.68
N LEU A 100 9.64 26.91 20.92
CA LEU A 100 10.04 27.34 22.27
C LEU A 100 8.87 27.77 23.15
N GLN A 101 7.88 28.43 22.60
CA GLN A 101 6.68 28.82 23.35
C GLN A 101 5.89 27.61 23.88
N LYS A 102 5.93 26.49 23.18
CA LYS A 102 5.21 25.27 23.57
C LYS A 102 6.01 24.42 24.57
N ALA A 103 7.33 24.43 24.45
CA ALA A 103 8.20 23.49 25.17
C ALA A 103 8.81 24.02 26.47
N LEU A 104 8.72 25.31 26.74
CA LEU A 104 9.32 25.95 27.91
C LEU A 104 8.26 26.44 28.93
N PRO A 105 7.98 25.64 29.95
CA PRO A 105 7.36 26.20 31.15
C PRO A 105 8.27 27.29 31.74
N THR A 106 7.68 28.34 32.29
CA THR A 106 8.39 29.47 32.89
C THR A 106 9.46 28.98 33.88
N GLY A 107 10.75 29.22 33.60
CA GLY A 107 11.86 28.83 34.44
C GLY A 107 12.61 27.54 34.11
N SER A 108 12.28 26.84 33.01
CA SER A 108 13.01 25.64 32.60
C SER A 108 14.24 25.95 31.69
N ARG A 109 15.29 25.12 31.80
CA ARG A 109 16.45 25.19 30.94
C ARG A 109 16.16 24.59 29.56
N TYR A 110 16.70 25.24 28.54
CA TYR A 110 16.53 25.00 27.13
C TYR A 110 17.07 23.65 26.59
N ASP A 111 17.92 22.98 27.33
CA ASP A 111 18.75 21.88 26.83
C ASP A 111 18.08 20.50 26.73
N SER A 112 16.80 20.40 27.04
CA SER A 112 16.15 19.08 27.22
C SER A 112 15.03 18.71 26.23
N VAL A 113 14.82 19.50 25.17
CA VAL A 113 13.75 19.19 24.21
C VAL A 113 14.34 18.74 22.87
N PRO A 114 14.24 17.47 22.52
CA PRO A 114 14.75 16.95 21.26
C PRO A 114 13.84 17.34 20.10
N PHE A 115 14.02 18.58 19.59
CA PHE A 115 13.25 19.07 18.43
C PHE A 115 13.47 18.18 17.21
N GLU A 116 14.69 17.72 17.00
CA GLU A 116 15.08 16.87 15.89
C GLU A 116 14.28 15.56 15.88
N GLN A 117 14.10 14.97 17.04
CA GLN A 117 13.33 13.75 17.20
C GLN A 117 11.84 14.00 16.93
N GLU A 118 11.21 14.98 17.58
CA GLU A 118 9.79 15.29 17.41
C GLU A 118 9.46 15.66 15.97
N TYR A 119 10.32 16.47 15.34
CA TYR A 119 10.18 16.83 13.93
C TYR A 119 10.27 15.61 13.01
N SER A 120 11.28 14.78 13.22
CA SER A 120 11.51 13.59 12.39
C SER A 120 10.39 12.57 12.53
N GLU A 121 9.88 12.33 13.75
CA GLU A 121 8.75 11.45 14.02
C GLU A 121 7.47 11.98 13.37
N LYS A 122 7.21 13.29 13.48
CA LYS A 122 6.06 13.91 12.83
C LYS A 122 6.15 13.84 11.31
N LYS A 123 7.33 14.04 10.76
CA LYS A 123 7.57 13.94 9.32
C LYS A 123 7.41 12.50 8.83
N ALA A 124 7.96 11.53 9.54
CA ALA A 124 7.80 10.10 9.23
C ALA A 124 6.32 9.68 9.23
N SER A 125 5.54 10.13 10.22
CA SER A 125 4.10 9.88 10.28
C SER A 125 3.35 10.49 9.09
N THR A 126 3.72 11.70 8.68
CA THR A 126 3.11 12.36 7.50
C THR A 126 3.46 11.61 6.21
N ILE A 127 4.72 11.17 6.06
CA ILE A 127 5.15 10.38 4.91
C ILE A 127 4.41 9.03 4.87
N ALA A 128 4.23 8.38 6.03
CA ALA A 128 3.49 7.13 6.13
C ALA A 128 2.03 7.29 5.66
N ALA A 129 1.35 8.36 6.05
CA ALA A 129 -0.01 8.65 5.61
C ALA A 129 -0.09 8.91 4.08
N GLN A 130 0.88 9.66 3.53
CA GLN A 130 0.96 9.90 2.09
C GLN A 130 1.27 8.61 1.31
N LEU A 131 2.16 7.78 1.84
CA LEU A 131 2.49 6.50 1.24
C LEU A 131 1.30 5.54 1.23
N GLU A 132 0.52 5.48 2.32
CA GLU A 132 -0.73 4.70 2.36
C GLU A 132 -1.70 5.12 1.26
N THR A 133 -1.89 6.43 1.09
CA THR A 133 -2.73 6.96 0.00
C THR A 133 -2.18 6.59 -1.38
N ALA A 134 -0.86 6.71 -1.58
CA ALA A 134 -0.23 6.38 -2.85
C ALA A 134 -0.24 4.87 -3.17
N ILE A 135 -0.14 3.99 -2.18
CA ILE A 135 -0.27 2.53 -2.35
C ILE A 135 -1.63 2.16 -2.97
N TRP A 136 -2.69 2.86 -2.57
CA TRP A 136 -4.03 2.62 -3.13
C TRP A 136 -4.29 3.39 -4.41
N GLN A 137 -4.07 4.72 -4.40
CA GLN A 137 -4.51 5.64 -5.44
C GLN A 137 -3.40 6.07 -6.41
N GLY A 138 -2.17 5.58 -6.22
CA GLY A 138 -1.03 5.94 -7.06
C GLY A 138 -1.30 5.67 -8.54
N SER A 139 -0.97 6.64 -9.38
CA SER A 139 -1.10 6.53 -10.83
C SER A 139 -0.08 7.42 -11.52
N THR A 140 0.73 6.86 -12.38
CA THR A 140 1.71 7.63 -13.17
C THR A 140 1.07 8.66 -14.11
N LEU A 141 -0.25 8.61 -14.28
CA LEU A 141 -1.05 9.57 -15.03
C LEU A 141 -1.66 10.68 -14.16
N SER A 142 -1.47 10.62 -12.85
CA SER A 142 -2.01 11.62 -11.93
C SER A 142 -1.26 12.95 -12.07
N ALA A 143 -2.00 14.04 -12.00
CA ALA A 143 -1.43 15.39 -11.91
C ALA A 143 -0.88 15.69 -10.50
N ASP A 144 -1.30 14.94 -9.48
CA ASP A 144 -0.80 15.08 -8.11
C ASP A 144 0.62 14.53 -7.99
N GLY A 145 1.54 15.39 -7.56
CA GLY A 145 2.95 15.05 -7.37
C GLY A 145 3.20 13.95 -6.35
N ASN A 146 2.31 13.75 -5.37
CA ASN A 146 2.41 12.70 -4.37
C ASN A 146 1.94 11.33 -4.90
N LEU A 147 1.06 11.31 -5.90
CA LEU A 147 0.45 10.10 -6.42
C LEU A 147 1.07 9.60 -7.73
N ASN A 148 1.92 10.39 -8.40
CA ASN A 148 2.42 10.07 -9.74
C ASN A 148 3.76 9.31 -9.77
N LYS A 149 4.25 8.81 -8.63
CA LYS A 149 5.57 8.17 -8.54
C LYS A 149 5.56 6.69 -8.89
N PHE A 150 4.45 6.02 -8.65
CA PHE A 150 4.23 4.61 -8.97
C PHE A 150 2.75 4.31 -9.13
N LYS A 151 2.43 3.11 -9.64
CA LYS A 151 1.05 2.64 -9.77
C LYS A 151 0.60 1.97 -8.48
N GLY A 152 -0.52 2.41 -7.93
CA GLY A 152 -1.16 1.80 -6.77
C GLY A 152 -2.11 0.65 -7.15
N PHE A 153 -2.70 0.02 -6.14
CA PHE A 153 -3.57 -1.15 -6.34
C PHE A 153 -4.79 -0.85 -7.22
N ILE A 154 -5.45 0.28 -7.03
CA ILE A 154 -6.61 0.67 -7.86
C ILE A 154 -6.19 0.80 -9.33
N ARG A 155 -5.05 1.41 -9.62
CA ARG A 155 -4.58 1.55 -11.00
C ARG A 155 -4.21 0.21 -11.63
N HIS A 156 -3.53 -0.66 -10.89
CA HIS A 156 -3.25 -2.03 -11.36
C HIS A 156 -4.52 -2.82 -11.62
N SER A 157 -5.54 -2.69 -10.77
CA SER A 157 -6.85 -3.31 -10.96
C SER A 157 -7.54 -2.84 -12.24
N LEU A 158 -7.52 -1.54 -12.52
CA LEU A 158 -8.09 -0.97 -13.74
C LEU A 158 -7.37 -1.44 -15.00
N GLU A 159 -6.05 -1.56 -14.97
CA GLU A 159 -5.25 -2.05 -16.10
C GLU A 159 -5.39 -3.57 -16.32
N ALA A 160 -5.67 -4.33 -15.27
CA ALA A 160 -5.88 -5.76 -15.30
C ALA A 160 -7.37 -6.16 -15.40
N SER A 161 -8.24 -5.27 -15.85
CA SER A 161 -9.71 -5.43 -15.84
C SER A 161 -10.22 -6.74 -16.45
N ALA A 162 -9.54 -7.31 -17.44
CA ALA A 162 -9.88 -8.61 -18.02
C ALA A 162 -9.70 -9.81 -17.07
N SER A 163 -8.88 -9.65 -16.01
CA SER A 163 -8.57 -10.71 -15.03
C SER A 163 -9.25 -10.46 -13.67
N ILE A 164 -9.98 -9.35 -13.51
CA ILE A 164 -10.60 -8.95 -12.26
C ILE A 164 -12.12 -9.01 -12.40
N ILE A 165 -12.73 -9.68 -11.44
CA ILE A 165 -14.20 -9.79 -11.38
C ILE A 165 -14.75 -8.54 -10.70
N ALA A 166 -15.59 -7.79 -11.43
CA ALA A 166 -16.29 -6.63 -10.89
C ALA A 166 -17.51 -7.07 -10.10
N ALA A 167 -17.43 -7.06 -8.77
CA ALA A 167 -18.56 -7.41 -7.90
C ALA A 167 -19.73 -6.41 -8.01
N ASN A 168 -19.44 -5.13 -8.24
CA ASN A 168 -20.45 -4.11 -8.46
C ASN A 168 -21.03 -4.20 -9.90
N SER A 169 -21.83 -5.21 -10.13
CA SER A 169 -22.44 -5.49 -11.42
C SER A 169 -23.82 -6.13 -11.26
N ALA A 170 -24.63 -6.09 -12.31
CA ALA A 170 -25.96 -6.73 -12.33
C ALA A 170 -25.90 -8.26 -12.14
N THR A 171 -24.74 -8.89 -12.30
CA THR A 171 -24.55 -10.33 -12.07
C THR A 171 -24.61 -10.67 -10.57
N PHE A 172 -24.14 -9.77 -9.70
CA PHE A 172 -24.00 -10.02 -8.28
C PHE A 172 -24.93 -9.16 -7.42
N ILE A 173 -25.41 -8.02 -7.94
CA ILE A 173 -26.31 -7.12 -7.22
C ILE A 173 -27.66 -7.10 -7.93
N SER A 174 -28.70 -7.52 -7.21
CA SER A 174 -30.08 -7.42 -7.69
C SER A 174 -30.47 -5.95 -7.85
N GLY A 175 -30.88 -5.56 -9.06
CA GLY A 175 -31.15 -4.15 -9.40
C GLY A 175 -29.99 -3.43 -10.10
N GLY A 176 -28.84 -4.08 -10.25
CA GLY A 176 -27.69 -3.54 -10.98
C GLY A 176 -26.63 -2.85 -10.11
N PRO A 177 -25.59 -2.29 -10.74
CA PRO A 177 -24.48 -1.66 -10.03
C PRO A 177 -24.96 -0.43 -9.25
N VAL A 178 -24.41 -0.24 -8.04
CA VAL A 178 -24.70 0.91 -7.19
C VAL A 178 -23.68 2.02 -7.41
N ALA A 179 -24.16 3.26 -7.50
CA ALA A 179 -23.28 4.43 -7.70
C ALA A 179 -22.57 4.84 -6.40
N SER A 180 -23.19 4.62 -5.25
CA SER A 180 -22.63 4.93 -3.94
C SER A 180 -23.10 3.90 -2.91
N ILE A 181 -22.23 3.62 -1.94
CA ILE A 181 -22.54 2.70 -0.84
C ILE A 181 -23.22 3.50 0.28
N THR A 182 -24.34 3.00 0.75
CA THR A 182 -25.18 3.60 1.80
C THR A 182 -25.59 2.51 2.80
N SER A 183 -26.10 2.90 3.96
CA SER A 183 -26.63 1.95 4.95
C SER A 183 -27.72 1.01 4.42
N ALA A 184 -28.43 1.42 3.36
CA ALA A 184 -29.48 0.61 2.75
C ALA A 184 -28.96 -0.49 1.82
N ASN A 185 -27.77 -0.30 1.21
CA ASN A 185 -27.23 -1.22 0.20
C ASN A 185 -25.90 -1.86 0.59
N VAL A 186 -25.29 -1.48 1.70
CA VAL A 186 -23.98 -1.97 2.14
C VAL A 186 -23.93 -3.49 2.27
N ILE A 187 -24.96 -4.11 2.81
CA ILE A 187 -25.04 -5.57 2.96
C ILE A 187 -25.04 -6.24 1.58
N ALA A 188 -25.89 -5.76 0.65
CA ALA A 188 -25.94 -6.30 -0.71
C ALA A 188 -24.61 -6.15 -1.47
N VAL A 189 -23.86 -5.07 -1.21
CA VAL A 189 -22.52 -4.88 -1.79
C VAL A 189 -21.51 -5.88 -1.21
N PHE A 190 -21.53 -6.12 0.10
CA PHE A 190 -20.66 -7.14 0.71
C PHE A 190 -20.99 -8.54 0.25
N ASP A 191 -22.27 -8.89 0.16
CA ASP A 191 -22.72 -10.17 -0.40
C ASP A 191 -22.24 -10.33 -1.85
N ALA A 192 -22.33 -9.27 -2.66
CA ALA A 192 -21.84 -9.27 -4.03
C ALA A 192 -20.33 -9.48 -4.12
N VAL A 193 -19.55 -8.85 -3.23
CA VAL A 193 -18.09 -9.07 -3.14
C VAL A 193 -17.79 -10.53 -2.79
N TYR A 194 -18.51 -11.10 -1.82
CA TYR A 194 -18.31 -12.48 -1.42
C TYR A 194 -18.69 -13.46 -2.55
N LEU A 195 -19.80 -13.24 -3.23
CA LEU A 195 -20.24 -14.07 -4.36
C LEU A 195 -19.33 -13.97 -5.59
N ALA A 196 -18.66 -12.83 -5.76
CA ALA A 196 -17.71 -12.64 -6.85
C ALA A 196 -16.36 -13.36 -6.62
N ILE A 197 -16.09 -13.86 -5.41
CA ILE A 197 -14.85 -14.57 -5.11
C ILE A 197 -14.88 -15.95 -5.77
N PRO A 198 -13.88 -16.31 -6.61
CA PRO A 198 -13.80 -17.65 -7.20
C PRO A 198 -13.72 -18.74 -6.13
N ALA A 199 -14.44 -19.85 -6.34
CA ALA A 199 -14.48 -20.98 -5.39
C ALA A 199 -13.09 -21.53 -5.00
N LYS A 200 -12.11 -21.43 -5.90
CA LYS A 200 -10.71 -21.83 -5.64
C LYS A 200 -10.01 -20.94 -4.61
N VAL A 201 -10.50 -19.72 -4.39
CA VAL A 201 -9.90 -18.71 -3.52
C VAL A 201 -10.64 -18.60 -2.20
N VAL A 202 -11.98 -18.79 -2.20
CA VAL A 202 -12.82 -18.65 -1.01
C VAL A 202 -12.43 -19.59 0.13
N ALA A 203 -11.85 -20.73 -0.19
CA ALA A 203 -11.40 -21.73 0.78
C ALA A 203 -9.98 -21.46 1.36
N LYS A 204 -9.36 -20.34 1.02
CA LYS A 204 -8.02 -20.00 1.54
C LYS A 204 -8.14 -19.19 2.82
N ASP A 205 -7.35 -19.57 3.82
CA ASP A 205 -7.36 -18.95 5.17
C ASP A 205 -6.73 -17.55 5.20
N ASP A 206 -5.98 -17.15 4.16
CA ASP A 206 -5.26 -15.88 4.05
C ASP A 206 -6.03 -14.78 3.31
N MET A 207 -7.31 -15.01 3.02
CA MET A 207 -8.13 -14.03 2.33
C MET A 207 -8.44 -12.83 3.21
N THR A 208 -8.16 -11.63 2.71
CA THR A 208 -8.40 -10.37 3.42
C THR A 208 -9.20 -9.41 2.56
N ILE A 209 -10.24 -8.82 3.14
CA ILE A 209 -11.04 -7.76 2.50
C ILE A 209 -10.55 -6.41 3.01
N PHE A 210 -10.14 -5.55 2.10
CA PHE A 210 -9.78 -4.17 2.41
C PHE A 210 -10.95 -3.25 2.15
N CYS A 211 -11.32 -2.45 3.14
CA CYS A 211 -12.34 -1.43 2.98
C CYS A 211 -11.87 -0.09 3.56
N GLY A 212 -12.41 1.01 3.03
CA GLY A 212 -12.17 2.34 3.57
C GLY A 212 -12.89 2.53 4.92
N GLN A 213 -12.34 3.38 5.76
CA GLN A 213 -12.89 3.66 7.09
C GLN A 213 -14.30 4.28 7.02
N ASP A 214 -14.59 5.05 5.98
CA ASP A 214 -15.91 5.64 5.76
C ASP A 214 -16.95 4.56 5.45
N LEU A 215 -16.57 3.54 4.67
CA LEU A 215 -17.40 2.40 4.38
C LEU A 215 -17.70 1.57 5.64
N PHE A 216 -16.72 1.42 6.52
CA PHE A 216 -16.88 0.67 7.77
C PHE A 216 -17.84 1.36 8.76
N ARG A 217 -18.08 2.66 8.62
CA ARG A 217 -19.03 3.43 9.44
C ARG A 217 -20.44 3.50 8.88
N THR A 218 -20.63 3.09 7.63
CA THR A 218 -21.95 3.07 6.96
C THR A 218 -22.78 1.87 7.37
#